data_fb73f5e376f79404cfbda785e22f9e92
#
_entry.id   fb73f5e376f79404cfbda785e22f9e92
#
_cell.length_a   1.000
_cell.length_b   1.000
_cell.length_c   1.000
_cell.angle_alpha   90.00
_cell.angle_beta   90.00
_cell.angle_gamma   90.00
#
_symmetry.space_group_name_H-M   'P 1'
#
loop_
_entity.id
_entity.type
_entity.pdbx_description
1 polymer ?
#
loop_
_entity_poly.entity_id
_entity_poly.type
_entity_poly.pdbx_seq_one_letter_code
_entity_poly.pdbx_strand_id
1 'polypeptide(L)'
;MKQIRLVLLSALLSCLVSSVWAAEVSDSLKFSYTLGSSSTFTFNYPSKNIAGEDIVLSSSLVVWTPDNPQETDSIEALHIYSHFTITSDHECPTSDYNLKERALFTLLIRNNYGSGLDPDLNYLGHAILIAPDFEGYGVSRDVPHPYLSQELTARQMADAVEYGLKLYQKHVNDKRTLPIKTDWRTYGFGFSQGGAVALAVQRYLEEQAMDEQLHYRGTICGDGPYDLVSTLLYYLNDDGNSYGQQTEHRKGMNTMPMVVPMIIKGMLDTHPDMKNHALTDYLSQQFLDTGIMDWLESKMYVINDIHEMWYEQLQEGLEANGRTYTPEQMAELFYPPRENRVWARLDKLFTPGFYDYLLNVDVTAPIPEGGNPFVDLHRALSDNSLCNGWEPKHRIQFVHSRGDMVVPFVNYLSFRDAHPSGEGSLYRIDDSITTDHIDTGVTFYIFLTGTGTYGKFFQWFDEADPTDIADIEQSRYTPERYDGAVYDLSGRKFNSKLPKGIYIRNGKKVAIK
;
A
#
# COMPACT_ATOMS: atom_id res chain seq x y z
N MET A 1 -11.59 0.96 -62.02
CA MET A 1 -11.16 -0.33 -61.41
C MET A 1 -10.00 -0.21 -60.41
N LYS A 2 -9.06 0.73 -60.56
CA LYS A 2 -7.96 0.92 -59.58
C LYS A 2 -8.42 1.54 -58.25
N GLN A 3 -9.44 2.44 -58.24
CA GLN A 3 -9.95 3.09 -57.01
C GLN A 3 -10.80 2.13 -56.16
N ILE A 4 -11.51 1.17 -56.77
CA ILE A 4 -12.31 0.17 -56.04
C ILE A 4 -11.41 -0.85 -55.31
N ARG A 5 -10.23 -1.15 -55.85
CA ARG A 5 -9.25 -2.02 -55.18
C ARG A 5 -8.58 -1.37 -53.99
N LEU A 6 -8.40 -0.04 -53.99
CA LEU A 6 -7.82 0.66 -52.85
C LEU A 6 -8.79 0.76 -51.66
N VAL A 7 -10.09 0.94 -51.92
CA VAL A 7 -11.12 0.99 -50.89
C VAL A 7 -11.37 -0.40 -50.26
N LEU A 8 -11.32 -1.47 -51.07
CA LEU A 8 -11.41 -2.84 -50.58
C LEU A 8 -10.18 -3.26 -49.77
N LEU A 9 -8.98 -2.77 -50.10
CA LEU A 9 -7.76 -3.05 -49.36
C LEU A 9 -7.75 -2.28 -48.02
N SER A 10 -8.25 -1.05 -47.98
CA SER A 10 -8.40 -0.30 -46.70
C SER A 10 -9.49 -0.86 -45.80
N ALA A 11 -10.60 -1.37 -46.38
CA ALA A 11 -11.64 -2.06 -45.60
C ALA A 11 -11.19 -3.43 -45.08
N LEU A 12 -10.34 -4.14 -45.81
CA LEU A 12 -9.72 -5.38 -45.32
C LEU A 12 -8.58 -5.14 -44.32
N LEU A 13 -7.85 -4.03 -44.40
CA LEU A 13 -6.86 -3.63 -43.38
C LEU A 13 -7.54 -3.09 -42.09
N SER A 14 -8.74 -2.51 -42.18
CA SER A 14 -9.49 -2.10 -41.00
C SER A 14 -10.21 -3.28 -40.31
N CYS A 15 -10.35 -4.43 -40.97
CA CYS A 15 -10.83 -5.67 -40.34
C CYS A 15 -9.70 -6.55 -39.78
N LEU A 16 -8.44 -6.16 -39.97
CA LEU A 16 -7.27 -6.69 -39.27
C LEU A 16 -6.87 -5.81 -38.06
N VAL A 17 -7.83 -5.01 -37.54
CA VAL A 17 -7.72 -4.52 -36.18
C VAL A 17 -7.72 -5.77 -35.29
N SER A 18 -6.50 -6.10 -34.86
CA SER A 18 -6.23 -6.99 -33.75
C SER A 18 -7.49 -7.29 -32.95
N SER A 19 -7.97 -8.52 -33.03
CA SER A 19 -8.70 -9.10 -31.92
C SER A 19 -7.70 -9.07 -30.76
N VAL A 20 -7.65 -7.95 -30.04
CA VAL A 20 -7.19 -7.93 -28.66
C VAL A 20 -8.09 -8.98 -28.03
N TRP A 21 -7.54 -10.12 -27.74
CA TRP A 21 -8.26 -11.17 -27.02
C TRP A 21 -8.53 -10.52 -25.68
N ALA A 22 -9.77 -10.04 -25.50
CA ALA A 22 -10.19 -9.56 -24.20
C ALA A 22 -9.96 -10.71 -23.23
N ALA A 23 -9.22 -10.45 -22.17
CA ALA A 23 -8.96 -11.48 -21.17
C ALA A 23 -10.29 -12.02 -20.66
N GLU A 24 -10.40 -13.34 -20.62
CA GLU A 24 -11.63 -13.99 -20.15
C GLU A 24 -11.61 -14.13 -18.64
N VAL A 25 -12.76 -13.93 -18.02
CA VAL A 25 -12.97 -14.21 -16.60
C VAL A 25 -12.80 -15.71 -16.36
N SER A 26 -12.04 -16.09 -15.34
CA SER A 26 -11.79 -17.49 -15.01
C SER A 26 -13.03 -18.16 -14.44
N ASP A 27 -13.32 -19.36 -14.87
CA ASP A 27 -14.37 -20.24 -14.28
C ASP A 27 -13.79 -21.17 -13.20
N SER A 28 -12.47 -21.23 -13.08
CA SER A 28 -11.69 -22.09 -12.19
C SER A 28 -10.33 -21.48 -11.87
N LEU A 29 -9.71 -21.93 -10.77
CA LEU A 29 -8.33 -21.59 -10.44
C LEU A 29 -7.38 -22.34 -11.39
N LYS A 30 -6.42 -21.60 -11.95
CA LYS A 30 -5.35 -22.17 -12.78
C LYS A 30 -4.13 -22.40 -11.91
N PHE A 31 -3.74 -23.68 -11.74
CA PHE A 31 -2.51 -24.01 -11.01
C PHE A 31 -1.29 -23.39 -11.71
N SER A 32 -0.44 -22.73 -10.96
CA SER A 32 0.82 -22.12 -11.44
C SER A 32 2.02 -22.94 -10.99
N TYR A 33 2.29 -22.99 -9.67
CA TYR A 33 3.45 -23.73 -9.13
C TYR A 33 3.23 -24.14 -7.68
N THR A 34 4.12 -25.01 -7.20
CA THR A 34 4.26 -25.33 -5.77
C THR A 34 5.66 -24.93 -5.29
N LEU A 35 5.73 -24.29 -4.13
CA LEU A 35 6.99 -23.96 -3.45
C LEU A 35 6.90 -24.38 -1.98
N GLY A 36 7.66 -25.41 -1.59
CA GLY A 36 7.52 -26.03 -0.27
C GLY A 36 6.11 -26.57 -0.05
N SER A 37 5.49 -26.18 1.05
CA SER A 37 4.13 -26.58 1.43
C SER A 37 3.05 -25.59 0.92
N SER A 38 3.33 -24.79 -0.09
CA SER A 38 2.38 -23.84 -0.65
C SER A 38 2.12 -24.11 -2.11
N SER A 39 0.86 -24.00 -2.53
CA SER A 39 0.45 -24.02 -3.93
C SER A 39 -0.07 -22.67 -4.35
N THR A 40 0.39 -22.20 -5.50
CA THR A 40 -0.04 -20.95 -6.10
C THR A 40 -0.92 -21.23 -7.30
N PHE A 41 -2.03 -20.51 -7.34
CA PHE A 41 -2.98 -20.48 -8.44
C PHE A 41 -3.08 -19.06 -8.97
N THR A 42 -3.45 -18.93 -10.24
CA THR A 42 -3.82 -17.64 -10.84
C THR A 42 -5.27 -17.69 -11.31
N PHE A 43 -5.91 -16.54 -11.34
CA PHE A 43 -7.25 -16.38 -11.86
C PHE A 43 -7.50 -14.96 -12.38
N ASN A 44 -8.39 -14.85 -13.35
CA ASN A 44 -8.89 -13.57 -13.84
C ASN A 44 -10.29 -13.33 -13.24
N TYR A 45 -10.55 -12.12 -12.80
CA TYR A 45 -11.80 -11.76 -12.17
C TYR A 45 -12.43 -10.51 -12.81
N PRO A 46 -13.77 -10.41 -12.80
CA PRO A 46 -14.47 -9.24 -13.30
C PRO A 46 -14.41 -8.11 -12.28
N SER A 47 -14.22 -6.90 -12.75
CA SER A 47 -14.30 -5.68 -11.96
C SER A 47 -14.82 -4.52 -12.82
N LYS A 48 -14.73 -3.29 -12.29
CA LYS A 48 -15.09 -2.06 -12.99
C LYS A 48 -13.89 -1.12 -13.01
N ASN A 49 -13.69 -0.44 -14.16
CA ASN A 49 -12.77 0.70 -14.23
C ASN A 49 -13.41 1.96 -13.62
N ILE A 50 -12.70 3.08 -13.66
CA ILE A 50 -13.19 4.35 -13.11
C ILE A 50 -14.45 4.88 -13.82
N ALA A 51 -14.65 4.54 -15.08
CA ALA A 51 -15.84 4.92 -15.84
C ALA A 51 -17.07 4.03 -15.53
N GLY A 52 -16.90 2.99 -14.69
CA GLY A 52 -17.94 2.00 -14.39
C GLY A 52 -18.10 0.92 -15.45
N GLU A 53 -17.19 0.85 -16.42
CA GLU A 53 -17.19 -0.16 -17.48
C GLU A 53 -16.58 -1.46 -16.96
N ASP A 54 -17.03 -2.59 -17.56
CA ASP A 54 -16.48 -3.90 -17.23
C ASP A 54 -15.01 -4.00 -17.64
N ILE A 55 -14.18 -4.46 -16.70
CA ILE A 55 -12.77 -4.79 -16.91
C ILE A 55 -12.47 -6.15 -16.32
N VAL A 56 -11.51 -6.86 -16.91
CA VAL A 56 -10.99 -8.12 -16.37
C VAL A 56 -9.61 -7.87 -15.82
N LEU A 57 -9.41 -8.25 -14.57
CA LEU A 57 -8.15 -8.13 -13.85
C LEU A 57 -7.63 -9.50 -13.45
N SER A 58 -6.37 -9.60 -13.05
CA SER A 58 -5.73 -10.85 -12.62
C SER A 58 -5.27 -10.82 -11.18
N SER A 59 -5.21 -12.00 -10.58
CA SER A 59 -4.77 -12.18 -9.19
C SER A 59 -4.10 -13.53 -9.00
N SER A 60 -3.17 -13.58 -8.05
CA SER A 60 -2.67 -14.83 -7.48
C SER A 60 -3.49 -15.21 -6.24
N LEU A 61 -3.69 -16.51 -6.06
CA LEU A 61 -4.20 -17.14 -4.85
C LEU A 61 -3.17 -18.16 -4.39
N VAL A 62 -2.65 -17.97 -3.20
CA VAL A 62 -1.64 -18.86 -2.61
C VAL A 62 -2.25 -19.53 -1.39
N VAL A 63 -2.13 -20.83 -1.30
CA VAL A 63 -2.73 -21.61 -0.21
C VAL A 63 -1.72 -22.62 0.34
N TRP A 64 -1.77 -22.81 1.64
CA TRP A 64 -1.02 -23.87 2.27
C TRP A 64 -1.55 -25.26 1.86
N THR A 65 -0.64 -26.13 1.41
CA THR A 65 -0.94 -27.50 0.96
C THR A 65 0.02 -28.47 1.64
N PRO A 66 -0.41 -29.13 2.71
CA PRO A 66 0.42 -30.12 3.37
C PRO A 66 0.63 -31.36 2.49
N ASP A 67 1.79 -32.00 2.63
CA ASP A 67 2.08 -33.27 1.92
C ASP A 67 1.11 -34.39 2.34
N ASN A 68 0.70 -34.39 3.60
CA ASN A 68 -0.22 -35.38 4.19
C ASN A 68 -1.31 -34.66 4.98
N PRO A 69 -2.36 -34.12 4.31
CA PRO A 69 -3.44 -33.41 4.98
C PRO A 69 -4.18 -34.36 5.94
N GLN A 70 -4.49 -33.85 7.13
CA GLN A 70 -5.33 -34.54 8.10
C GLN A 70 -6.79 -34.14 7.86
N GLU A 71 -7.75 -34.96 8.26
CA GLU A 71 -9.18 -34.65 8.16
C GLU A 71 -9.59 -33.39 8.96
N THR A 72 -8.79 -33.02 9.94
CA THR A 72 -9.01 -31.84 10.78
C THR A 72 -8.38 -30.57 10.22
N ASP A 73 -7.56 -30.67 9.16
CA ASP A 73 -6.90 -29.51 8.56
C ASP A 73 -7.92 -28.65 7.83
N SER A 74 -7.83 -27.34 8.03
CA SER A 74 -8.72 -26.36 7.42
C SER A 74 -8.01 -25.01 7.29
N ILE A 75 -8.50 -24.17 6.40
CA ILE A 75 -8.05 -22.78 6.30
C ILE A 75 -8.70 -21.97 7.43
N GLU A 76 -7.87 -21.26 8.18
CA GLU A 76 -8.25 -20.49 9.36
C GLU A 76 -8.11 -18.98 9.17
N ALA A 77 -7.32 -18.57 8.16
CA ALA A 77 -7.11 -17.16 7.86
C ALA A 77 -7.12 -16.86 6.36
N LEU A 78 -7.54 -15.64 6.03
CA LEU A 78 -7.41 -15.02 4.71
C LEU A 78 -6.51 -13.80 4.84
N HIS A 79 -5.49 -13.73 4.00
CA HIS A 79 -4.60 -12.59 3.87
C HIS A 79 -4.90 -11.85 2.57
N ILE A 80 -5.18 -10.57 2.65
CA ILE A 80 -5.32 -9.66 1.50
C ILE A 80 -4.01 -8.91 1.37
N TYR A 81 -3.25 -9.23 0.34
CA TYR A 81 -1.94 -8.62 0.10
C TYR A 81 -2.04 -7.53 -0.96
N SER A 82 -1.61 -6.33 -0.60
CA SER A 82 -1.45 -5.19 -1.49
C SER A 82 0.03 -4.98 -1.78
N HIS A 83 0.43 -5.16 -3.04
CA HIS A 83 1.84 -5.05 -3.40
C HIS A 83 2.35 -3.60 -3.36
N PHE A 84 3.65 -3.41 -3.14
CA PHE A 84 4.32 -2.11 -3.23
C PHE A 84 4.34 -1.59 -4.68
N THR A 85 4.85 -0.38 -4.90
CA THR A 85 4.97 0.19 -6.24
C THR A 85 5.81 -0.69 -7.15
N ILE A 86 5.21 -1.12 -8.25
CA ILE A 86 5.86 -1.81 -9.35
C ILE A 86 5.81 -0.93 -10.61
N THR A 87 6.76 -1.10 -11.51
CA THR A 87 6.81 -0.39 -12.79
C THR A 87 7.01 -1.34 -13.97
N SER A 88 7.06 -2.65 -13.68
CA SER A 88 7.20 -3.71 -14.67
C SER A 88 6.17 -4.82 -14.45
N ASP A 89 5.62 -5.35 -15.54
CA ASP A 89 4.76 -6.55 -15.51
C ASP A 89 5.47 -7.79 -14.93
N HIS A 90 6.80 -7.81 -14.97
CA HIS A 90 7.57 -8.90 -14.37
C HIS A 90 7.50 -8.91 -12.84
N GLU A 91 7.09 -7.80 -12.22
CA GLU A 91 6.92 -7.67 -10.77
C GLU A 91 5.50 -8.00 -10.29
N CYS A 92 4.57 -8.30 -11.21
CA CYS A 92 3.20 -8.65 -10.84
C CYS A 92 3.12 -9.91 -9.97
N PRO A 93 2.20 -9.98 -9.01
CA PRO A 93 1.91 -11.19 -8.26
C PRO A 93 1.62 -12.43 -9.12
N THR A 94 1.00 -12.27 -10.30
CA THR A 94 0.73 -13.38 -11.23
C THR A 94 1.91 -13.72 -12.15
N SER A 95 2.96 -12.90 -12.17
CA SER A 95 4.09 -13.07 -13.08
C SER A 95 4.93 -14.31 -12.76
N ASP A 96 5.25 -15.09 -13.77
CA ASP A 96 6.16 -16.22 -13.65
C ASP A 96 7.62 -15.81 -13.37
N TYR A 97 7.96 -14.55 -13.58
CA TYR A 97 9.30 -13.99 -13.36
C TYR A 97 9.50 -13.43 -11.96
N ASN A 98 8.42 -13.22 -11.19
CA ASN A 98 8.48 -12.61 -9.86
C ASN A 98 8.89 -13.61 -8.77
N LEU A 99 10.16 -14.04 -8.79
CA LEU A 99 10.69 -15.00 -7.82
C LEU A 99 10.75 -14.44 -6.38
N LYS A 100 10.87 -13.12 -6.22
CA LYS A 100 10.95 -12.47 -4.90
C LYS A 100 9.61 -12.56 -4.18
N GLU A 101 8.52 -12.16 -4.84
CA GLU A 101 7.18 -12.26 -4.24
C GLU A 101 6.72 -13.70 -4.07
N ARG A 102 7.09 -14.61 -4.96
CA ARG A 102 6.82 -16.04 -4.80
C ARG A 102 7.40 -16.59 -3.49
N ALA A 103 8.64 -16.22 -3.17
CA ALA A 103 9.25 -16.57 -1.89
C ALA A 103 8.55 -15.91 -0.72
N LEU A 104 8.22 -14.61 -0.85
CA LEU A 104 7.47 -13.84 0.16
C LEU A 104 6.10 -14.47 0.44
N PHE A 105 5.31 -14.80 -0.58
CA PHE A 105 4.00 -15.44 -0.42
C PHE A 105 4.10 -16.77 0.32
N THR A 106 5.09 -17.58 -0.06
CA THR A 106 5.35 -18.85 0.64
C THR A 106 5.64 -18.63 2.11
N LEU A 107 6.44 -17.61 2.45
CA LEU A 107 6.75 -17.27 3.83
C LEU A 107 5.51 -16.75 4.56
N LEU A 108 4.70 -15.88 3.96
CA LEU A 108 3.50 -15.30 4.56
C LEU A 108 2.46 -16.35 4.95
N ILE A 109 2.25 -17.37 4.12
CA ILE A 109 1.32 -18.47 4.46
C ILE A 109 1.98 -19.57 5.28
N ARG A 110 3.31 -19.65 5.27
CA ARG A 110 4.10 -20.64 6.00
C ARG A 110 4.40 -20.25 7.45
N ASN A 111 4.24 -19.00 7.80
CA ASN A 111 4.48 -18.48 9.16
C ASN A 111 3.69 -19.20 10.24
N ASN A 112 2.70 -19.96 9.83
CA ASN A 112 1.95 -20.84 10.70
C ASN A 112 2.72 -22.14 11.06
N TYR A 113 3.87 -22.37 10.42
CA TYR A 113 4.73 -23.49 10.77
C TYR A 113 5.69 -23.07 11.86
N GLY A 114 5.35 -23.46 13.06
CA GLY A 114 6.28 -23.47 14.15
C GLY A 114 7.62 -24.04 13.71
N SER A 115 8.54 -23.15 13.36
CA SER A 115 9.95 -23.49 13.30
C SER A 115 10.49 -23.86 14.68
N GLY A 116 9.61 -23.99 15.68
CA GLY A 116 9.95 -24.22 17.08
C GLY A 116 10.54 -22.99 17.77
N LEU A 117 10.66 -21.85 17.06
CA LEU A 117 11.36 -20.67 17.57
C LEU A 117 10.43 -19.64 18.21
N ASP A 118 9.17 -19.56 17.78
CA ASP A 118 8.20 -18.66 18.39
C ASP A 118 6.77 -19.24 18.32
N PRO A 119 6.14 -19.56 19.46
CA PRO A 119 4.76 -20.05 19.50
C PRO A 119 3.74 -19.00 19.03
N ASP A 120 4.08 -17.70 19.05
CA ASP A 120 3.19 -16.63 18.59
C ASP A 120 3.01 -16.65 17.07
N LEU A 121 3.92 -17.29 16.30
CA LEU A 121 3.79 -17.51 14.87
C LEU A 121 2.73 -18.54 14.48
N ASN A 122 2.34 -19.41 15.38
CA ASN A 122 1.28 -20.40 15.15
C ASN A 122 -0.14 -19.82 15.29
N TYR A 123 -0.25 -18.55 15.65
CA TYR A 123 -1.53 -17.93 15.98
C TYR A 123 -2.54 -17.92 14.82
N LEU A 124 -2.05 -17.69 13.60
CA LEU A 124 -2.93 -17.52 12.42
C LEU A 124 -3.50 -18.82 11.86
N GLY A 125 -2.89 -19.97 12.16
CA GLY A 125 -3.28 -21.25 11.56
C GLY A 125 -2.96 -21.31 10.05
N HIS A 126 -3.67 -22.13 9.29
CA HIS A 126 -3.47 -22.26 7.85
C HIS A 126 -4.16 -21.14 7.09
N ALA A 127 -3.47 -20.55 6.12
CA ALA A 127 -3.98 -19.36 5.43
C ALA A 127 -4.11 -19.54 3.92
N ILE A 128 -5.04 -18.77 3.35
CA ILE A 128 -5.07 -18.37 1.94
C ILE A 128 -4.52 -16.93 1.87
N LEU A 129 -3.76 -16.62 0.81
CA LEU A 129 -3.37 -15.26 0.48
C LEU A 129 -3.90 -14.93 -0.92
N ILE A 130 -4.53 -13.77 -1.07
CA ILE A 130 -5.00 -13.24 -2.35
C ILE A 130 -4.18 -11.98 -2.65
N ALA A 131 -3.55 -11.95 -3.83
CA ALA A 131 -2.64 -10.91 -4.28
C ALA A 131 -2.97 -10.49 -5.72
N PRO A 132 -3.79 -9.44 -5.92
CA PRO A 132 -4.10 -8.89 -7.24
C PRO A 132 -2.93 -8.14 -7.87
N ASP A 133 -2.91 -8.07 -9.21
CA ASP A 133 -1.89 -7.37 -9.99
C ASP A 133 -2.13 -5.85 -10.08
N PHE A 134 -3.25 -5.33 -9.66
CA PHE A 134 -3.80 -4.00 -9.90
C PHE A 134 -4.12 -3.71 -11.39
N GLU A 135 -5.06 -2.79 -11.62
CA GLU A 135 -5.37 -2.31 -12.97
C GLU A 135 -4.14 -1.71 -13.64
N GLY A 136 -3.96 -2.00 -14.92
CA GLY A 136 -2.80 -1.59 -15.69
C GLY A 136 -1.64 -2.57 -15.68
N TYR A 137 -1.75 -3.71 -14.99
CA TYR A 137 -0.76 -4.79 -14.96
C TYR A 137 -1.41 -6.16 -15.24
N GLY A 138 -0.57 -7.16 -15.47
CA GLY A 138 -1.03 -8.52 -15.75
C GLY A 138 -1.92 -8.58 -17.01
N VAL A 139 -3.14 -9.13 -16.88
CA VAL A 139 -4.06 -9.23 -18.03
C VAL A 139 -4.63 -7.89 -18.49
N SER A 140 -4.51 -6.84 -17.69
CA SER A 140 -4.96 -5.47 -18.00
C SER A 140 -3.80 -4.52 -18.37
N ARG A 141 -2.64 -5.04 -18.71
CA ARG A 141 -1.42 -4.26 -18.98
C ARG A 141 -1.56 -3.18 -20.07
N ASP A 142 -2.52 -3.32 -20.95
CA ASP A 142 -2.73 -2.40 -22.07
C ASP A 142 -3.53 -1.14 -21.69
N VAL A 143 -4.01 -1.06 -20.43
CA VAL A 143 -4.64 0.16 -19.90
C VAL A 143 -3.69 0.89 -18.94
N PRO A 144 -3.87 2.20 -18.72
CA PRO A 144 -3.09 2.94 -17.72
C PRO A 144 -3.24 2.35 -16.32
N HIS A 145 -2.16 2.41 -15.52
CA HIS A 145 -2.24 2.09 -14.09
C HIS A 145 -2.76 3.31 -13.30
N PRO A 146 -3.91 3.21 -12.59
CA PRO A 146 -4.49 4.31 -11.82
C PRO A 146 -3.74 4.48 -10.49
N TYR A 147 -2.45 4.88 -10.56
CA TYR A 147 -1.54 4.90 -9.43
C TYR A 147 -2.09 5.75 -8.28
N LEU A 148 -2.21 5.13 -7.10
CA LEU A 148 -2.76 5.71 -5.87
C LEU A 148 -4.20 6.26 -6.00
N SER A 149 -5.00 5.79 -6.96
CA SER A 149 -6.45 5.97 -6.94
C SER A 149 -7.04 5.00 -5.91
N GLN A 150 -7.16 5.46 -4.66
CA GLN A 150 -7.36 4.59 -3.51
C GLN A 150 -8.70 3.84 -3.55
N GLU A 151 -9.80 4.55 -3.77
CA GLU A 151 -11.14 3.94 -3.80
C GLU A 151 -11.29 2.95 -4.95
N LEU A 152 -10.81 3.30 -6.14
CA LEU A 152 -10.86 2.41 -7.31
C LEU A 152 -10.09 1.11 -7.05
N THR A 153 -8.83 1.25 -6.60
CA THR A 153 -7.98 0.08 -6.33
C THR A 153 -8.57 -0.77 -5.20
N ALA A 154 -9.07 -0.15 -4.13
CA ALA A 154 -9.70 -0.88 -3.01
C ALA A 154 -10.92 -1.69 -3.45
N ARG A 155 -11.79 -1.12 -4.29
CA ARG A 155 -12.93 -1.85 -4.87
C ARG A 155 -12.45 -3.06 -5.68
N GLN A 156 -11.48 -2.86 -6.56
CA GLN A 156 -10.94 -3.94 -7.40
C GLN A 156 -10.26 -5.04 -6.58
N MET A 157 -9.63 -4.69 -5.46
CA MET A 157 -9.10 -5.64 -4.49
C MET A 157 -10.21 -6.45 -3.82
N ALA A 158 -11.30 -5.80 -3.40
CA ALA A 158 -12.46 -6.48 -2.82
C ALA A 158 -13.11 -7.45 -3.81
N ASP A 159 -13.25 -7.05 -5.08
CA ASP A 159 -13.75 -7.92 -6.17
C ASP A 159 -12.85 -9.16 -6.35
N ALA A 160 -11.53 -9.00 -6.27
CA ALA A 160 -10.58 -10.12 -6.34
C ALA A 160 -10.76 -11.10 -5.18
N VAL A 161 -10.95 -10.58 -3.96
CA VAL A 161 -11.16 -11.38 -2.76
C VAL A 161 -12.45 -12.19 -2.87
N GLU A 162 -13.56 -11.54 -3.18
CA GLU A 162 -14.85 -12.21 -3.33
C GLU A 162 -14.79 -13.28 -4.41
N TYR A 163 -14.25 -12.94 -5.58
CA TYR A 163 -14.18 -13.86 -6.71
C TYR A 163 -13.21 -15.02 -6.45
N GLY A 164 -12.05 -14.73 -5.89
CA GLY A 164 -11.04 -15.74 -5.54
C GLY A 164 -11.56 -16.75 -4.51
N LEU A 165 -12.25 -16.29 -3.47
CA LEU A 165 -12.90 -17.18 -2.50
C LEU A 165 -13.98 -18.06 -3.15
N LYS A 166 -14.80 -17.50 -4.05
CA LYS A 166 -15.81 -18.26 -4.80
C LYS A 166 -15.17 -19.35 -5.65
N LEU A 167 -14.07 -19.06 -6.33
CA LEU A 167 -13.33 -20.05 -7.09
C LEU A 167 -12.70 -21.10 -6.18
N TYR A 168 -12.11 -20.69 -5.07
CA TYR A 168 -11.53 -21.61 -4.11
C TYR A 168 -12.55 -22.60 -3.54
N GLN A 169 -13.73 -22.13 -3.17
CA GLN A 169 -14.81 -22.98 -2.67
C GLN A 169 -15.26 -24.05 -3.69
N LYS A 170 -15.17 -23.79 -5.00
CA LYS A 170 -15.43 -24.81 -6.04
C LYS A 170 -14.37 -25.91 -6.03
N HIS A 171 -13.16 -25.60 -5.57
CA HIS A 171 -12.02 -26.52 -5.54
C HIS A 171 -11.83 -27.27 -4.22
N VAL A 172 -12.69 -27.02 -3.22
CA VAL A 172 -12.60 -27.65 -1.87
C VAL A 172 -12.55 -29.19 -1.93
N ASN A 173 -13.12 -29.80 -2.96
CA ASN A 173 -13.09 -31.25 -3.15
C ASN A 173 -11.82 -31.77 -3.86
N ASP A 174 -10.94 -30.87 -4.31
CA ASP A 174 -9.64 -31.26 -4.84
C ASP A 174 -8.72 -31.63 -3.67
N LYS A 175 -7.93 -32.72 -3.84
CA LYS A 175 -6.99 -33.19 -2.81
C LYS A 175 -5.91 -32.16 -2.41
N ARG A 176 -5.81 -31.02 -3.13
CA ARG A 176 -4.85 -29.94 -2.88
C ARG A 176 -5.48 -28.73 -2.18
N THR A 177 -6.76 -28.76 -1.89
CA THR A 177 -7.44 -27.65 -1.25
C THR A 177 -8.06 -28.11 0.07
N LEU A 178 -7.89 -27.30 1.10
CA LEU A 178 -8.46 -27.51 2.42
C LEU A 178 -9.79 -26.75 2.54
N PRO A 179 -10.77 -27.26 3.31
CA PRO A 179 -12.00 -26.52 3.60
C PRO A 179 -11.67 -25.23 4.39
N ILE A 180 -12.45 -24.19 4.15
CA ILE A 180 -12.36 -22.95 4.94
C ILE A 180 -13.20 -23.16 6.20
N LYS A 181 -12.67 -22.83 7.39
CA LYS A 181 -13.43 -22.78 8.65
C LYS A 181 -14.57 -21.77 8.54
N THR A 182 -15.65 -22.00 9.27
CA THR A 182 -16.77 -21.04 9.33
C THR A 182 -16.43 -19.74 10.07
N ASP A 183 -15.44 -19.79 10.96
CA ASP A 183 -14.95 -18.70 11.81
C ASP A 183 -13.53 -18.23 11.39
N TRP A 184 -13.23 -18.29 10.07
CA TRP A 184 -11.95 -17.78 9.58
C TRP A 184 -11.78 -16.28 9.89
N ARG A 185 -10.56 -15.81 9.85
CA ARG A 185 -10.21 -14.41 10.14
C ARG A 185 -9.53 -13.79 8.93
N THR A 186 -9.86 -12.56 8.60
CA THR A 186 -9.28 -11.85 7.44
C THR A 186 -8.43 -10.67 7.90
N TYR A 187 -7.25 -10.54 7.29
CA TYR A 187 -6.30 -9.46 7.57
C TYR A 187 -5.80 -8.86 6.26
N GLY A 188 -5.65 -7.52 6.25
CA GLY A 188 -5.01 -6.77 5.17
C GLY A 188 -3.58 -6.40 5.54
N PHE A 189 -2.69 -6.35 4.55
CA PHE A 189 -1.36 -5.76 4.74
C PHE A 189 -0.71 -5.36 3.42
N GLY A 190 0.21 -4.40 3.51
CA GLY A 190 1.01 -3.94 2.40
C GLY A 190 2.03 -2.91 2.84
N PHE A 191 2.97 -2.60 1.96
CA PHE A 191 4.03 -1.63 2.19
C PHE A 191 4.04 -0.59 1.07
N SER A 192 4.39 0.67 1.37
CA SER A 192 4.47 1.77 0.40
C SER A 192 3.10 2.00 -0.28
N GLN A 193 3.01 1.99 -1.62
CA GLN A 193 1.71 1.98 -2.32
C GLN A 193 0.78 0.94 -1.71
N GLY A 194 1.28 -0.27 -1.47
CA GLY A 194 0.50 -1.33 -0.86
C GLY A 194 0.04 -1.03 0.55
N GLY A 195 0.80 -0.25 1.33
CA GLY A 195 0.39 0.21 2.67
C GLY A 195 -0.83 1.12 2.61
N ALA A 196 -0.85 2.05 1.65
CA ALA A 196 -2.02 2.91 1.43
C ALA A 196 -3.20 2.11 0.85
N VAL A 197 -2.96 1.22 -0.14
CA VAL A 197 -4.01 0.37 -0.69
C VAL A 197 -4.62 -0.55 0.37
N ALA A 198 -3.81 -1.14 1.26
CA ALA A 198 -4.31 -1.98 2.35
C ALA A 198 -5.25 -1.21 3.29
N LEU A 199 -4.91 0.05 3.62
CA LEU A 199 -5.79 0.93 4.40
C LEU A 199 -7.07 1.29 3.63
N ALA A 200 -6.95 1.59 2.34
CA ALA A 200 -8.09 1.85 1.46
C ALA A 200 -9.04 0.65 1.34
N VAL A 201 -8.48 -0.58 1.28
CA VAL A 201 -9.27 -1.81 1.28
C VAL A 201 -10.05 -1.95 2.58
N GLN A 202 -9.44 -1.72 3.74
CA GLN A 202 -10.18 -1.74 5.01
C GLN A 202 -11.34 -0.74 4.98
N ARG A 203 -11.07 0.52 4.61
CA ARG A 203 -12.11 1.54 4.46
C ARG A 203 -13.25 1.08 3.57
N TYR A 204 -12.92 0.58 2.38
CA TYR A 204 -13.92 0.11 1.41
C TYR A 204 -14.76 -1.04 1.95
N LEU A 205 -14.14 -2.05 2.56
CA LEU A 205 -14.84 -3.17 3.16
C LEU A 205 -15.81 -2.72 4.25
N GLU A 206 -15.40 -1.79 5.11
CA GLU A 206 -16.22 -1.24 6.20
C GLU A 206 -17.38 -0.38 5.68
N GLU A 207 -17.13 0.46 4.66
CA GLU A 207 -18.16 1.31 4.03
C GLU A 207 -19.19 0.50 3.24
N GLN A 208 -18.77 -0.62 2.65
CA GLN A 208 -19.66 -1.53 1.90
C GLN A 208 -20.27 -2.65 2.76
N ALA A 209 -20.01 -2.67 4.07
CA ALA A 209 -20.42 -3.72 5.00
C ALA A 209 -19.99 -5.15 4.55
N MET A 210 -18.82 -5.25 3.90
CA MET A 210 -18.20 -6.51 3.52
C MET A 210 -17.30 -7.07 4.63
N ASP A 211 -16.90 -6.23 5.57
CA ASP A 211 -16.04 -6.55 6.70
C ASP A 211 -16.61 -7.68 7.59
N GLU A 212 -17.91 -7.65 7.87
CA GLU A 212 -18.58 -8.71 8.63
C GLU A 212 -18.60 -10.05 7.87
N GLN A 213 -18.89 -10.03 6.55
CA GLN A 213 -18.96 -11.23 5.71
C GLN A 213 -17.58 -11.89 5.55
N LEU A 214 -16.53 -11.07 5.51
CA LEU A 214 -15.14 -11.52 5.40
C LEU A 214 -14.50 -11.78 6.76
N HIS A 215 -15.19 -11.60 7.86
CA HIS A 215 -14.65 -11.72 9.22
C HIS A 215 -13.37 -10.90 9.38
N TYR A 216 -13.40 -9.65 8.88
CA TYR A 216 -12.25 -8.77 8.87
C TYR A 216 -11.81 -8.41 10.29
N ARG A 217 -10.48 -8.35 10.52
CA ARG A 217 -9.92 -8.12 11.86
C ARG A 217 -9.02 -6.91 11.96
N GLY A 218 -8.33 -6.58 10.88
CA GLY A 218 -7.46 -5.41 10.88
C GLY A 218 -6.43 -5.40 9.75
N THR A 219 -5.70 -4.29 9.69
CA THR A 219 -4.72 -4.00 8.65
C THR A 219 -3.35 -3.67 9.24
N ILE A 220 -2.29 -4.19 8.61
CA ILE A 220 -0.90 -3.75 8.85
C ILE A 220 -0.48 -2.87 7.67
N CYS A 221 -0.25 -1.58 7.92
CA CYS A 221 0.08 -0.57 6.93
C CYS A 221 1.54 -0.13 7.10
N GLY A 222 2.42 -0.51 6.17
CA GLY A 222 3.82 -0.11 6.17
C GLY A 222 4.06 1.10 5.28
N ASP A 223 4.67 2.17 5.80
CA ASP A 223 5.09 3.40 5.10
C ASP A 223 4.18 3.82 3.93
N GLY A 224 2.86 3.83 4.16
CA GLY A 224 1.88 4.14 3.11
C GLY A 224 1.67 5.65 2.92
N PRO A 225 1.50 6.13 1.67
CA PRO A 225 1.14 7.51 1.39
C PRO A 225 -0.36 7.75 1.61
N TYR A 226 -0.76 7.96 2.87
CA TYR A 226 -2.16 8.15 3.28
C TYR A 226 -2.68 9.57 3.00
N ASP A 227 -1.78 10.55 2.92
CA ASP A 227 -2.05 11.96 2.66
C ASP A 227 -1.06 12.51 1.62
N LEU A 228 -1.50 12.56 0.36
CA LEU A 228 -0.65 12.96 -0.76
C LEU A 228 -0.32 14.46 -0.75
N VAL A 229 -1.20 15.30 -0.21
CA VAL A 229 -0.96 16.75 -0.08
C VAL A 229 0.16 16.98 0.94
N SER A 230 0.07 16.38 2.13
CA SER A 230 1.10 16.47 3.16
C SER A 230 2.44 15.89 2.69
N THR A 231 2.41 14.81 1.91
CA THR A 231 3.61 14.23 1.29
C THR A 231 4.32 15.24 0.37
N LEU A 232 3.57 15.90 -0.50
CA LEU A 232 4.11 16.88 -1.44
C LEU A 232 4.65 18.12 -0.71
N LEU A 233 3.95 18.59 0.32
CA LEU A 233 4.40 19.71 1.16
C LEU A 233 5.66 19.36 1.97
N TYR A 234 5.82 18.12 2.40
CA TYR A 234 7.07 17.67 3.00
C TYR A 234 8.25 17.82 2.03
N TYR A 235 8.12 17.35 0.80
CA TYR A 235 9.18 17.49 -0.20
C TYR A 235 9.58 18.96 -0.44
N LEU A 236 8.62 19.87 -0.38
CA LEU A 236 8.86 21.31 -0.59
C LEU A 236 9.54 21.98 0.61
N ASN A 237 9.15 21.63 1.83
CA ASN A 237 9.40 22.47 3.00
C ASN A 237 10.32 21.84 4.05
N ASP A 238 10.42 20.50 4.10
CA ASP A 238 11.22 19.83 5.13
C ASP A 238 12.73 19.90 4.83
N ASP A 239 13.54 20.05 5.86
CA ASP A 239 14.99 20.15 5.77
C ASP A 239 15.73 18.88 6.25
N GLY A 240 14.99 17.79 6.48
CA GLY A 240 15.53 16.51 6.91
C GLY A 240 15.70 16.36 8.42
N ASN A 241 15.14 17.26 9.24
CA ASN A 241 15.30 17.24 10.70
C ASN A 241 13.97 17.14 11.47
N SER A 242 12.81 16.97 10.79
CA SER A 242 11.50 17.23 11.39
C SER A 242 11.04 16.17 12.40
N TYR A 243 11.31 14.90 12.21
CA TYR A 243 10.68 13.85 13.02
C TYR A 243 11.61 13.22 14.07
N GLY A 244 12.60 14.00 14.55
CA GLY A 244 13.59 13.52 15.52
C GLY A 244 14.64 12.58 14.92
N GLN A 245 14.63 12.46 13.59
CA GLN A 245 15.59 11.71 12.79
C GLN A 245 16.24 12.64 11.79
N GLN A 246 17.58 12.70 11.78
CA GLN A 246 18.30 13.42 10.74
C GLN A 246 18.35 12.57 9.47
N THR A 247 17.87 13.13 8.36
CA THR A 247 17.89 12.50 7.04
C THR A 247 18.72 13.33 6.05
N GLU A 248 18.90 12.80 4.85
CA GLU A 248 19.56 13.53 3.75
C GLU A 248 18.58 14.43 2.97
N HIS A 249 17.29 14.42 3.33
CA HIS A 249 16.26 15.23 2.67
C HIS A 249 16.61 16.73 2.73
N ARG A 250 16.24 17.45 1.70
CA ARG A 250 16.41 18.90 1.58
C ARG A 250 15.18 19.53 0.94
N LYS A 251 14.86 20.74 1.35
CA LYS A 251 13.75 21.52 0.79
C LYS A 251 13.76 21.55 -0.73
N GLY A 252 12.59 21.34 -1.33
CA GLY A 252 12.42 21.35 -2.77
C GLY A 252 13.02 20.15 -3.48
N MET A 253 13.16 19.01 -2.80
CA MET A 253 13.78 17.81 -3.36
C MET A 253 12.87 16.59 -3.24
N ASN A 254 12.92 15.71 -4.23
CA ASN A 254 12.29 14.40 -4.22
C ASN A 254 13.34 13.32 -4.51
N THR A 255 13.40 12.31 -3.64
CA THR A 255 14.40 11.23 -3.72
C THR A 255 13.96 10.05 -4.59
N MET A 256 12.69 10.01 -4.99
CA MET A 256 12.14 9.03 -5.92
C MET A 256 11.28 9.75 -6.99
N PRO A 257 11.93 10.43 -7.94
CA PRO A 257 11.29 11.39 -8.83
C PRO A 257 10.17 10.82 -9.70
N MET A 258 10.15 9.51 -9.98
CA MET A 258 9.10 8.90 -10.77
C MET A 258 7.74 8.81 -10.06
N VAL A 259 7.69 8.83 -8.72
CA VAL A 259 6.41 8.68 -8.01
C VAL A 259 5.49 9.90 -8.18
N VAL A 260 6.06 11.10 -8.25
CA VAL A 260 5.26 12.33 -8.41
C VAL A 260 4.51 12.36 -9.75
N PRO A 261 5.17 12.14 -10.90
CA PRO A 261 4.44 12.07 -12.17
C PRO A 261 3.46 10.89 -12.25
N MET A 262 3.76 9.76 -11.60
CA MET A 262 2.81 8.64 -11.50
C MET A 262 1.55 9.04 -10.72
N ILE A 263 1.69 9.77 -9.59
CA ILE A 263 0.56 10.27 -8.81
C ILE A 263 -0.28 11.24 -9.65
N ILE A 264 0.35 12.23 -10.29
CA ILE A 264 -0.36 13.19 -11.15
C ILE A 264 -1.09 12.47 -12.27
N LYS A 265 -0.44 11.51 -12.94
CA LYS A 265 -1.05 10.71 -14.00
C LYS A 265 -2.24 9.90 -13.48
N GLY A 266 -2.11 9.25 -12.32
CA GLY A 266 -3.20 8.53 -11.68
C GLY A 266 -4.42 9.42 -11.40
N MET A 267 -4.21 10.66 -10.93
CA MET A 267 -5.30 11.62 -10.73
C MET A 267 -5.91 12.09 -12.07
N LEU A 268 -5.08 12.35 -13.09
CA LEU A 268 -5.56 12.68 -14.44
C LEU A 268 -6.45 11.60 -15.04
N ASP A 269 -6.11 10.34 -14.81
CA ASP A 269 -6.84 9.21 -15.37
C ASP A 269 -8.13 8.88 -14.60
N THR A 270 -8.24 9.31 -13.33
CA THR A 270 -9.32 8.83 -12.47
C THR A 270 -10.20 9.91 -11.84
N HIS A 271 -9.68 11.10 -11.58
CA HIS A 271 -10.47 12.13 -10.90
C HIS A 271 -11.30 12.97 -11.91
N PRO A 272 -12.61 13.19 -11.65
CA PRO A 272 -13.49 13.87 -12.60
C PRO A 272 -13.07 15.30 -12.94
N ASP A 273 -12.52 16.05 -11.98
CA ASP A 273 -12.07 17.42 -12.19
C ASP A 273 -10.81 17.50 -13.07
N MET A 274 -10.08 16.40 -13.21
CA MET A 274 -8.83 16.33 -13.97
C MET A 274 -9.01 16.06 -15.47
N LYS A 275 -10.23 15.79 -15.94
CA LYS A 275 -10.53 15.37 -17.34
C LYS A 275 -10.04 16.31 -18.44
N ASN A 276 -9.91 17.61 -18.14
CA ASN A 276 -9.53 18.63 -19.11
C ASN A 276 -8.07 19.08 -18.94
N HIS A 277 -7.30 18.39 -18.10
CA HIS A 277 -5.91 18.72 -17.80
C HIS A 277 -4.97 17.69 -18.39
N ALA A 278 -3.69 18.06 -18.49
CA ALA A 278 -2.63 17.22 -19.03
C ALA A 278 -1.38 17.29 -18.14
N LEU A 279 -0.49 16.31 -18.27
CA LEU A 279 0.78 16.31 -17.54
C LEU A 279 1.56 17.63 -17.72
N THR A 280 1.47 18.24 -18.90
CA THR A 280 2.13 19.52 -19.24
C THR A 280 1.63 20.72 -18.45
N ASP A 281 0.49 20.62 -17.76
CA ASP A 281 0.02 21.68 -16.86
C ASP A 281 0.85 21.68 -15.56
N TYR A 282 1.40 20.55 -15.18
CA TYR A 282 2.08 20.31 -13.90
C TYR A 282 3.57 20.08 -14.04
N LEU A 283 3.99 19.29 -15.03
CA LEU A 283 5.38 18.85 -15.24
C LEU A 283 6.05 19.72 -16.30
N SER A 284 7.30 20.11 -16.04
CA SER A 284 8.07 20.91 -16.99
C SER A 284 8.36 20.12 -18.27
N GLN A 285 8.43 20.84 -19.39
CA GLN A 285 8.77 20.21 -20.67
C GLN A 285 10.17 19.56 -20.63
N GLN A 286 11.10 20.18 -19.91
CA GLN A 286 12.45 19.62 -19.74
C GLN A 286 12.41 18.26 -19.04
N PHE A 287 11.54 18.11 -18.02
CA PHE A 287 11.35 16.83 -17.35
C PHE A 287 10.68 15.80 -18.25
N LEU A 288 9.61 16.17 -18.96
CA LEU A 288 8.90 15.28 -19.87
C LEU A 288 9.81 14.80 -21.02
N ASP A 289 10.71 15.65 -21.49
CA ASP A 289 11.68 15.31 -22.54
C ASP A 289 12.74 14.26 -22.11
N THR A 290 12.83 13.91 -20.83
CA THR A 290 13.72 12.82 -20.37
C THR A 290 13.28 11.44 -20.81
N GLY A 291 12.02 11.27 -21.23
CA GLY A 291 11.46 9.99 -21.65
C GLY A 291 11.00 9.10 -20.50
N ILE A 292 11.07 9.55 -19.25
CA ILE A 292 10.72 8.74 -18.09
C ILE A 292 9.26 8.26 -18.13
N MET A 293 8.34 9.09 -18.64
CA MET A 293 6.95 8.70 -18.76
C MET A 293 6.78 7.53 -19.73
N ASP A 294 7.50 7.52 -20.84
CA ASP A 294 7.48 6.41 -21.80
C ASP A 294 8.03 5.12 -21.16
N TRP A 295 9.08 5.23 -20.33
CA TRP A 295 9.60 4.07 -19.61
C TRP A 295 8.60 3.49 -18.62
N LEU A 296 7.93 4.35 -17.84
CA LEU A 296 6.89 3.94 -16.89
C LEU A 296 5.68 3.32 -17.61
N GLU A 297 5.20 3.94 -18.68
CA GLU A 297 4.05 3.46 -19.44
C GLU A 297 4.33 2.17 -20.21
N SER A 298 5.59 1.91 -20.56
CA SER A 298 5.99 0.65 -21.22
C SER A 298 5.81 -0.57 -20.34
N LYS A 299 5.88 -0.40 -19.01
CA LYS A 299 5.81 -1.47 -17.98
C LYS A 299 6.85 -2.58 -18.18
N MET A 300 7.99 -2.19 -18.75
CA MET A 300 9.10 -3.10 -19.04
C MET A 300 10.24 -3.03 -18.02
N TYR A 301 10.36 -1.89 -17.33
CA TYR A 301 11.51 -1.57 -16.49
C TYR A 301 11.10 -1.52 -15.03
N VAL A 302 11.85 -2.16 -14.16
CA VAL A 302 11.69 -2.01 -12.71
C VAL A 302 12.22 -0.66 -12.24
N ILE A 303 11.80 -0.19 -11.07
CA ILE A 303 12.21 1.13 -10.55
C ILE A 303 13.72 1.34 -10.58
N ASN A 304 14.50 0.32 -10.23
CA ASN A 304 15.96 0.44 -10.24
C ASN A 304 16.52 0.64 -11.65
N ASP A 305 15.98 -0.05 -12.66
CA ASP A 305 16.41 0.14 -14.06
C ASP A 305 16.14 1.57 -14.52
N ILE A 306 14.98 2.14 -14.15
CA ILE A 306 14.63 3.53 -14.47
C ILE A 306 15.62 4.50 -13.80
N HIS A 307 15.99 4.25 -12.55
CA HIS A 307 17.01 5.04 -11.87
C HIS A 307 18.37 4.96 -12.56
N GLU A 308 18.79 3.76 -12.98
CA GLU A 308 20.06 3.54 -13.67
C GLU A 308 20.06 4.25 -15.04
N MET A 309 18.99 4.12 -15.82
CA MET A 309 18.83 4.78 -17.11
C MET A 309 18.90 6.31 -16.97
N TRP A 310 18.30 6.88 -15.93
CA TRP A 310 18.40 8.30 -15.65
C TRP A 310 19.82 8.71 -15.22
N TYR A 311 20.44 7.90 -14.39
CA TYR A 311 21.82 8.12 -13.97
C TYR A 311 22.79 8.11 -15.15
N GLU A 312 22.63 7.17 -16.09
CA GLU A 312 23.43 7.09 -17.31
C GLU A 312 23.24 8.33 -18.19
N GLN A 313 21.99 8.77 -18.39
CA GLN A 313 21.72 10.01 -19.14
C GLN A 313 22.40 11.23 -18.49
N LEU A 314 22.36 11.31 -17.16
CA LEU A 314 23.00 12.39 -16.41
C LEU A 314 24.54 12.38 -16.57
N GLN A 315 25.14 11.21 -16.58
CA GLN A 315 26.59 11.05 -16.66
C GLN A 315 27.14 11.23 -18.08
N GLU A 316 26.41 10.75 -19.07
CA GLU A 316 26.89 10.65 -20.45
C GLU A 316 26.32 11.75 -21.37
N GLY A 317 25.31 12.50 -20.88
CA GLY A 317 24.61 13.50 -21.70
C GLY A 317 23.88 12.89 -22.87
N LEU A 318 23.22 11.74 -22.63
CA LEU A 318 22.55 10.97 -23.67
C LEU A 318 21.35 11.70 -24.28
N GLU A 319 20.97 11.29 -25.46
CA GLU A 319 19.78 11.77 -26.16
C GLU A 319 18.52 11.21 -25.47
N ALA A 320 17.57 12.09 -25.21
CA ALA A 320 16.28 11.75 -24.61
C ALA A 320 15.14 12.32 -25.46
N ASN A 321 14.21 11.47 -25.89
CA ASN A 321 13.07 11.86 -26.75
C ASN A 321 13.48 12.65 -28.02
N GLY A 322 14.58 12.26 -28.68
CA GLY A 322 15.13 12.92 -29.85
C GLY A 322 15.85 14.25 -29.54
N ARG A 323 16.10 14.56 -28.26
CA ARG A 323 16.90 15.70 -27.81
C ARG A 323 18.13 15.21 -27.06
N THR A 324 19.22 15.93 -27.21
CA THR A 324 20.48 15.63 -26.50
C THR A 324 20.63 16.60 -25.34
N TYR A 325 20.82 16.06 -24.14
CA TYR A 325 21.14 16.82 -22.93
C TYR A 325 22.61 16.64 -22.58
N THR A 326 23.28 17.73 -22.22
CA THR A 326 24.61 17.63 -21.64
C THR A 326 24.52 17.21 -20.18
N PRO A 327 25.61 16.67 -19.58
CA PRO A 327 25.64 16.39 -18.14
C PRO A 327 25.27 17.60 -17.28
N GLU A 328 25.66 18.81 -17.68
CA GLU A 328 25.33 20.06 -16.99
C GLU A 328 23.82 20.37 -17.07
N GLN A 329 23.19 20.19 -18.22
CA GLN A 329 21.74 20.38 -18.38
C GLN A 329 20.94 19.38 -17.57
N MET A 330 21.40 18.11 -17.52
CA MET A 330 20.77 17.11 -16.66
C MET A 330 20.96 17.44 -15.17
N ALA A 331 22.12 17.97 -14.79
CA ALA A 331 22.38 18.39 -13.41
C ALA A 331 21.56 19.64 -13.00
N GLU A 332 21.08 20.44 -13.94
CA GLU A 332 20.11 21.51 -13.65
C GLU A 332 18.72 20.94 -13.31
N LEU A 333 18.34 19.81 -13.88
CA LEU A 333 17.07 19.14 -13.62
C LEU A 333 17.11 18.32 -12.34
N PHE A 334 18.23 17.67 -12.09
CA PHE A 334 18.41 16.73 -10.97
C PHE A 334 19.54 17.18 -10.06
N TYR A 335 19.49 16.72 -8.79
CA TYR A 335 20.64 16.81 -7.91
C TYR A 335 21.76 15.88 -8.36
N PRO A 336 23.00 16.16 -7.96
CA PRO A 336 24.11 15.24 -8.25
C PRO A 336 23.72 13.82 -7.82
N PRO A 337 23.97 12.85 -8.69
CA PRO A 337 23.63 11.46 -8.40
C PRO A 337 24.44 10.95 -7.20
N ARG A 338 23.78 10.17 -6.36
CA ARG A 338 24.41 9.47 -5.24
C ARG A 338 24.12 7.99 -5.39
N GLU A 339 25.17 7.17 -5.47
CA GLU A 339 25.07 5.71 -5.46
C GLU A 339 24.01 5.15 -6.42
N ASN A 340 24.01 5.58 -7.67
CA ASN A 340 23.05 5.19 -8.71
C ASN A 340 21.58 5.69 -8.45
N ARG A 341 21.40 6.68 -7.59
CA ARG A 341 20.10 7.33 -7.36
C ARG A 341 20.10 8.73 -7.94
N VAL A 342 19.01 9.10 -8.59
CA VAL A 342 18.79 10.45 -9.11
C VAL A 342 17.72 11.13 -8.27
N TRP A 343 18.05 12.27 -7.69
CA TRP A 343 17.11 13.08 -6.94
C TRP A 343 16.64 14.25 -7.81
N ALA A 344 15.33 14.52 -7.83
CA ALA A 344 14.80 15.61 -8.62
C ALA A 344 14.65 16.88 -7.77
N ARG A 345 14.97 18.01 -8.37
CA ARG A 345 14.59 19.31 -7.87
C ARG A 345 13.17 19.63 -8.32
N LEU A 346 12.29 19.93 -7.37
CA LEU A 346 10.88 20.20 -7.65
C LEU A 346 10.67 21.47 -8.49
N ASP A 347 11.53 22.49 -8.34
CA ASP A 347 11.51 23.71 -9.16
C ASP A 347 11.89 23.48 -10.62
N LYS A 348 12.45 22.29 -10.94
CA LYS A 348 12.78 21.86 -12.30
C LYS A 348 11.83 20.78 -12.82
N LEU A 349 11.32 19.96 -11.90
CA LEU A 349 10.35 18.93 -12.22
C LEU A 349 9.00 19.54 -12.58
N PHE A 350 8.55 20.53 -11.82
CA PHE A 350 7.24 21.19 -12.04
C PHE A 350 7.32 22.36 -13.03
N THR A 351 6.16 22.69 -13.62
CA THR A 351 6.01 23.98 -14.29
C THR A 351 6.17 25.12 -13.29
N PRO A 352 6.71 26.28 -13.70
CA PRO A 352 6.87 27.43 -12.78
C PRO A 352 5.56 27.84 -12.09
N GLY A 353 4.44 27.79 -12.81
CA GLY A 353 3.13 28.14 -12.25
C GLY A 353 2.66 27.15 -11.18
N PHE A 354 2.85 25.85 -11.39
CA PHE A 354 2.49 24.85 -10.39
C PHE A 354 3.41 24.91 -9.18
N TYR A 355 4.71 25.07 -9.38
CA TYR A 355 5.65 25.22 -8.29
C TYR A 355 5.33 26.45 -7.43
N ASP A 356 5.04 27.60 -8.05
CA ASP A 356 4.63 28.82 -7.34
C ASP A 356 3.33 28.64 -6.57
N TYR A 357 2.34 27.96 -7.15
CA TYR A 357 1.11 27.60 -6.45
C TYR A 357 1.40 26.79 -5.17
N LEU A 358 2.21 25.75 -5.26
CA LEU A 358 2.55 24.87 -4.13
C LEU A 358 3.29 25.61 -3.01
N LEU A 359 4.12 26.60 -3.35
CA LEU A 359 4.82 27.43 -2.35
C LEU A 359 3.91 28.41 -1.60
N ASN A 360 2.74 28.76 -2.17
CA ASN A 360 1.85 29.79 -1.65
C ASN A 360 0.48 29.27 -1.20
N VAL A 361 0.17 28.00 -1.46
CA VAL A 361 -1.14 27.45 -1.10
C VAL A 361 -1.31 27.37 0.42
N ASP A 362 -2.44 27.85 0.91
CA ASP A 362 -2.88 27.61 2.29
C ASP A 362 -3.75 26.36 2.34
N VAL A 363 -3.14 25.24 2.73
CA VAL A 363 -3.82 23.93 2.83
C VAL A 363 -4.82 23.84 3.99
N THR A 364 -4.85 24.85 4.87
CA THR A 364 -5.84 24.91 5.97
C THR A 364 -7.12 25.64 5.53
N ALA A 365 -7.07 26.36 4.42
CA ALA A 365 -8.22 27.03 3.85
C ALA A 365 -9.07 26.05 3.02
N PRO A 366 -10.38 26.27 2.91
CA PRO A 366 -11.22 25.51 1.99
C PRO A 366 -10.68 25.59 0.56
N ILE A 367 -10.60 24.46 -0.12
CA ILE A 367 -10.15 24.43 -1.52
C ILE A 367 -11.17 25.18 -2.38
N PRO A 368 -10.76 26.19 -3.17
CA PRO A 368 -11.68 26.95 -4.03
C PRO A 368 -12.44 26.05 -5.02
N GLU A 369 -13.60 26.50 -5.49
CA GLU A 369 -14.29 25.84 -6.59
C GLU A 369 -13.47 25.96 -7.89
N GLY A 370 -13.51 24.90 -8.72
CA GLY A 370 -12.59 24.55 -9.78
C GLY A 370 -12.39 25.50 -10.96
N GLY A 371 -11.67 24.99 -11.97
CA GLY A 371 -11.32 25.66 -13.24
C GLY A 371 -9.86 26.10 -13.35
N ASN A 372 -9.05 25.90 -12.31
CA ASN A 372 -7.60 26.08 -12.33
C ASN A 372 -6.95 24.72 -12.17
N PRO A 373 -6.08 24.26 -13.09
CA PRO A 373 -5.46 22.94 -13.04
C PRO A 373 -4.77 22.65 -11.70
N PHE A 374 -4.16 23.64 -11.05
CA PHE A 374 -3.45 23.46 -9.80
C PHE A 374 -4.41 23.24 -8.62
N VAL A 375 -5.52 23.96 -8.59
CA VAL A 375 -6.59 23.81 -7.60
C VAL A 375 -7.30 22.47 -7.78
N ASP A 376 -7.55 22.07 -9.02
CA ASP A 376 -8.22 20.80 -9.33
C ASP A 376 -7.35 19.60 -8.95
N LEU A 377 -6.03 19.65 -9.18
CA LEU A 377 -5.10 18.62 -8.68
C LEU A 377 -5.05 18.60 -7.14
N HIS A 378 -5.00 19.78 -6.49
CA HIS A 378 -5.04 19.84 -5.02
C HIS A 378 -6.30 19.17 -4.48
N ARG A 379 -7.47 19.40 -5.10
CA ARG A 379 -8.72 18.72 -4.73
C ARG A 379 -8.64 17.22 -4.97
N ALA A 380 -8.17 16.80 -6.14
CA ALA A 380 -8.02 15.38 -6.46
C ALA A 380 -7.12 14.64 -5.45
N LEU A 381 -6.01 15.24 -5.04
CA LEU A 381 -5.13 14.67 -4.01
C LEU A 381 -5.80 14.65 -2.63
N SER A 382 -6.59 15.67 -2.29
CA SER A 382 -7.29 15.76 -1.00
C SER A 382 -8.46 14.77 -0.92
N ASP A 383 -9.25 14.65 -1.98
CA ASP A 383 -10.37 13.71 -2.06
C ASP A 383 -9.91 12.26 -2.01
N ASN A 384 -8.68 12.01 -2.47
CA ASN A 384 -8.04 10.71 -2.43
C ASN A 384 -7.34 10.41 -1.09
N SER A 385 -7.40 11.31 -0.09
CA SER A 385 -6.82 11.12 1.24
C SER A 385 -7.53 10.00 2.01
N LEU A 386 -6.75 9.17 2.68
CA LEU A 386 -7.25 8.11 3.57
C LEU A 386 -7.37 8.58 5.02
N CYS A 387 -7.00 9.84 5.32
CA CYS A 387 -7.03 10.37 6.67
C CYS A 387 -8.40 10.91 7.06
N ASN A 388 -9.27 11.25 6.11
CA ASN A 388 -10.53 11.94 6.36
C ASN A 388 -11.72 11.19 5.76
N GLY A 389 -12.91 11.53 6.23
CA GLY A 389 -14.17 11.09 5.62
C GLY A 389 -14.68 9.72 6.07
N TRP A 390 -14.03 9.04 7.02
CA TRP A 390 -14.48 7.79 7.59
C TRP A 390 -13.96 7.62 9.02
N GLU A 391 -14.58 6.73 9.79
CA GLU A 391 -14.13 6.33 11.12
C GLU A 391 -13.83 4.83 11.07
N PRO A 392 -12.59 4.40 11.28
CA PRO A 392 -12.22 2.99 11.25
C PRO A 392 -12.99 2.18 12.30
N LYS A 393 -13.51 1.02 11.91
CA LYS A 393 -14.17 0.06 12.80
C LYS A 393 -13.21 -1.01 13.29
N HIS A 394 -12.29 -1.44 12.42
CA HIS A 394 -11.31 -2.47 12.75
C HIS A 394 -9.94 -1.85 13.03
N ARG A 395 -9.11 -2.60 13.76
CA ARG A 395 -7.80 -2.13 14.21
C ARG A 395 -6.81 -1.97 13.06
N ILE A 396 -5.94 -0.97 13.21
CA ILE A 396 -4.90 -0.64 12.24
C ILE A 396 -3.55 -0.62 12.96
N GLN A 397 -2.60 -1.40 12.46
CA GLN A 397 -1.21 -1.31 12.86
C GLN A 397 -0.42 -0.56 11.80
N PHE A 398 -0.01 0.64 12.12
CA PHE A 398 0.96 1.36 11.29
C PHE A 398 2.38 0.90 11.64
N VAL A 399 3.20 0.79 10.61
CA VAL A 399 4.64 0.64 10.70
C VAL A 399 5.22 1.74 9.84
N HIS A 400 5.87 2.75 10.42
CA HIS A 400 6.30 3.91 9.64
C HIS A 400 7.63 4.46 10.14
N SER A 401 8.61 4.50 9.24
CA SER A 401 9.94 5.02 9.56
C SER A 401 9.95 6.54 9.66
N ARG A 402 10.56 7.06 10.71
CA ARG A 402 10.84 8.50 10.84
C ARG A 402 11.95 8.99 9.90
N GLY A 403 12.73 8.06 9.33
CA GLY A 403 13.80 8.32 8.37
C GLY A 403 13.36 8.22 6.90
N ASP A 404 12.10 7.90 6.65
CA ASP A 404 11.59 7.76 5.30
C ASP A 404 11.46 9.11 4.58
N MET A 405 12.20 9.26 3.47
CA MET A 405 12.21 10.46 2.63
C MET A 405 11.33 10.32 1.37
N VAL A 406 10.80 9.12 1.10
CA VAL A 406 9.92 8.82 -0.05
C VAL A 406 8.46 8.93 0.36
N VAL A 407 8.11 8.25 1.46
CA VAL A 407 6.79 8.36 2.09
C VAL A 407 7.01 8.89 3.52
N PRO A 408 7.02 10.21 3.70
CA PRO A 408 7.45 10.82 4.95
C PRO A 408 6.48 10.52 6.09
N PHE A 409 7.02 10.51 7.30
CA PHE A 409 6.31 10.20 8.54
C PHE A 409 5.05 11.07 8.79
N VAL A 410 4.95 12.23 8.11
CA VAL A 410 3.75 13.08 8.13
C VAL A 410 2.49 12.34 7.72
N ASN A 411 2.59 11.31 6.87
CA ASN A 411 1.44 10.49 6.48
C ASN A 411 0.77 9.82 7.68
N TYR A 412 1.55 9.24 8.59
CA TYR A 412 1.00 8.73 9.86
C TYR A 412 0.46 9.87 10.73
N LEU A 413 1.17 11.00 10.81
CA LEU A 413 0.72 12.13 11.62
C LEU A 413 -0.61 12.71 11.13
N SER A 414 -0.82 12.83 9.82
CA SER A 414 -2.09 13.26 9.23
C SER A 414 -3.24 12.33 9.62
N PHE A 415 -3.02 11.01 9.57
CA PHE A 415 -4.01 10.04 10.02
C PHE A 415 -4.31 10.17 11.53
N ARG A 416 -3.27 10.25 12.36
CA ARG A 416 -3.41 10.43 13.81
C ARG A 416 -4.19 11.70 14.18
N ASP A 417 -3.87 12.81 13.50
CA ASP A 417 -4.47 14.11 13.81
C ASP A 417 -5.95 14.15 13.36
N ALA A 418 -6.33 13.36 12.35
CA ALA A 418 -7.72 13.16 11.95
C ALA A 418 -8.49 12.26 12.93
N HIS A 419 -7.81 11.30 13.60
CA HIS A 419 -8.42 10.31 14.50
C HIS A 419 -7.81 10.33 15.92
N PRO A 420 -7.75 11.46 16.62
CA PRO A 420 -6.96 11.61 17.85
C PRO A 420 -7.42 10.74 19.02
N SER A 421 -8.66 10.27 19.01
CA SER A 421 -9.22 9.42 20.07
C SER A 421 -8.94 7.93 19.88
N GLY A 422 -8.48 7.50 18.69
CA GLY A 422 -8.28 6.09 18.34
C GLY A 422 -6.91 5.53 18.72
N GLU A 423 -5.92 6.40 19.00
CA GLU A 423 -4.54 5.95 19.25
C GLU A 423 -4.45 5.02 20.47
N GLY A 424 -3.80 3.89 20.30
CA GLY A 424 -3.63 2.86 21.32
C GLY A 424 -4.77 1.84 21.41
N SER A 425 -6.00 2.21 21.05
CA SER A 425 -7.17 1.32 21.06
C SER A 425 -7.53 0.83 19.64
N LEU A 426 -7.73 1.75 18.72
CA LEU A 426 -8.16 1.48 17.36
C LEU A 426 -6.97 1.38 16.40
N TYR A 427 -5.95 2.20 16.59
CA TYR A 427 -4.71 2.12 15.81
C TYR A 427 -3.48 2.30 16.69
N ARG A 428 -2.37 1.74 16.23
CA ARG A 428 -1.05 1.82 16.85
C ARG A 428 0.02 2.11 15.81
N ILE A 429 1.15 2.61 16.27
CA ILE A 429 2.35 2.84 15.46
C ILE A 429 3.50 1.98 15.96
N ASP A 430 4.24 1.36 15.06
CA ASP A 430 5.61 0.91 15.25
C ASP A 430 6.52 1.81 14.41
N ASP A 431 7.26 2.70 15.06
CA ASP A 431 8.25 3.60 14.49
C ASP A 431 9.67 3.24 14.93
N SER A 432 9.86 2.00 15.35
CA SER A 432 11.17 1.48 15.81
C SER A 432 12.18 1.33 14.67
N ILE A 433 11.70 1.20 13.43
CA ILE A 433 12.53 1.23 12.21
C ILE A 433 12.79 2.69 11.86
N THR A 434 14.06 3.05 11.63
CA THR A 434 14.49 4.43 11.37
C THR A 434 15.34 4.56 10.10
N THR A 435 15.26 3.57 9.23
CA THR A 435 15.97 3.51 7.96
C THR A 435 15.23 4.25 6.84
N ASP A 436 15.83 4.34 5.67
CA ASP A 436 15.16 4.86 4.49
C ASP A 436 14.02 3.94 4.01
N HIS A 437 13.26 4.40 3.02
CA HIS A 437 12.07 3.71 2.52
C HIS A 437 12.32 2.26 2.11
N ILE A 438 13.40 2.00 1.36
CA ILE A 438 13.68 0.67 0.81
C ILE A 438 14.10 -0.29 1.92
N ASP A 439 15.01 0.12 2.80
CA ASP A 439 15.48 -0.71 3.92
C ASP A 439 14.35 -0.95 4.93
N THR A 440 13.47 0.04 5.12
CA THR A 440 12.25 -0.13 5.93
C THR A 440 11.34 -1.21 5.33
N GLY A 441 11.14 -1.20 4.01
CA GLY A 441 10.34 -2.22 3.33
C GLY A 441 10.90 -3.63 3.49
N VAL A 442 12.21 -3.78 3.33
CA VAL A 442 12.88 -5.07 3.59
C VAL A 442 12.66 -5.53 5.02
N THR A 443 12.84 -4.64 6.00
CA THR A 443 12.66 -4.94 7.42
C THR A 443 11.20 -5.28 7.74
N PHE A 444 10.25 -4.53 7.19
CA PHE A 444 8.82 -4.79 7.30
C PHE A 444 8.46 -6.23 6.91
N TYR A 445 8.90 -6.67 5.73
CA TYR A 445 8.62 -8.02 5.27
C TYR A 445 9.36 -9.10 6.07
N ILE A 446 10.58 -8.83 6.54
CA ILE A 446 11.30 -9.75 7.44
C ILE A 446 10.53 -9.91 8.76
N PHE A 447 10.05 -8.83 9.36
CA PHE A 447 9.29 -8.87 10.61
C PHE A 447 7.92 -9.53 10.44
N LEU A 448 7.30 -9.33 9.28
CA LEU A 448 6.03 -9.97 8.95
C LEU A 448 6.18 -11.48 8.74
N THR A 449 7.32 -11.93 8.17
CA THR A 449 7.50 -13.32 7.73
C THR A 449 8.45 -14.15 8.55
N GLY A 450 9.40 -13.57 9.26
CA GLY A 450 10.57 -14.32 9.74
C GLY A 450 10.79 -14.35 11.24
N THR A 451 10.44 -13.29 11.95
CA THR A 451 10.83 -13.12 13.36
C THR A 451 9.70 -13.25 14.37
N GLY A 452 8.45 -13.40 13.90
CA GLY A 452 7.28 -13.38 14.77
C GLY A 452 6.96 -12.00 15.38
N THR A 453 7.78 -10.98 15.09
CA THR A 453 7.59 -9.64 15.65
C THR A 453 6.18 -9.12 15.39
N TYR A 454 5.67 -9.32 14.17
CA TYR A 454 4.32 -8.88 13.80
C TYR A 454 3.23 -9.91 14.12
N GLY A 455 3.56 -11.10 14.58
CA GLY A 455 2.58 -12.06 15.10
C GLY A 455 1.72 -11.45 16.22
N LYS A 456 2.32 -10.59 17.05
CA LYS A 456 1.61 -9.85 18.11
C LYS A 456 0.60 -8.83 17.57
N PHE A 457 0.78 -8.32 16.35
CA PHE A 457 -0.19 -7.43 15.73
C PHE A 457 -1.49 -8.17 15.40
N PHE A 458 -1.36 -9.36 14.83
CA PHE A 458 -2.52 -10.20 14.55
C PHE A 458 -3.25 -10.62 15.83
N GLN A 459 -2.51 -10.97 16.90
CA GLN A 459 -3.12 -11.23 18.22
C GLN A 459 -3.88 -10.02 18.74
N TRP A 460 -3.28 -8.83 18.61
CA TRP A 460 -3.95 -7.60 19.05
C TRP A 460 -5.21 -7.32 18.24
N PHE A 461 -5.26 -7.63 16.95
CA PHE A 461 -6.48 -7.45 16.15
C PHE A 461 -7.65 -8.31 16.64
N ASP A 462 -7.37 -9.45 17.24
CA ASP A 462 -8.36 -10.40 17.74
C ASP A 462 -8.70 -10.20 19.23
N GLU A 463 -8.02 -9.30 19.95
CA GLU A 463 -8.39 -8.95 21.31
C GLU A 463 -9.78 -8.29 21.32
N ALA A 464 -10.60 -8.62 22.34
CA ALA A 464 -11.88 -7.96 22.54
C ALA A 464 -11.69 -6.42 22.67
N ASP A 465 -12.58 -5.66 22.03
CA ASP A 465 -12.53 -4.21 22.14
C ASP A 465 -12.72 -3.79 23.60
N PRO A 466 -11.83 -2.97 24.16
CA PRO A 466 -12.01 -2.46 25.52
C PRO A 466 -13.32 -1.64 25.71
N THR A 467 -13.98 -1.24 24.63
CA THR A 467 -15.28 -0.57 24.68
C THR A 467 -16.45 -1.54 24.87
N ASP A 468 -16.28 -2.84 24.60
CA ASP A 468 -17.26 -3.90 24.93
C ASP A 468 -17.27 -4.28 26.42
N ILE A 469 -16.76 -3.41 27.29
CA ILE A 469 -16.69 -3.61 28.74
C ILE A 469 -18.08 -3.84 29.41
N ALA A 470 -19.16 -3.59 28.69
CA ALA A 470 -20.50 -3.93 29.22
C ALA A 470 -20.73 -5.43 29.45
N ASP A 471 -20.02 -6.32 28.70
CA ASP A 471 -20.15 -7.77 28.88
C ASP A 471 -19.05 -8.40 29.76
N ILE A 472 -17.96 -7.67 30.07
CA ILE A 472 -16.87 -8.15 30.93
C ILE A 472 -17.27 -8.12 32.42
N GLU A 473 -18.27 -7.34 32.82
CA GLU A 473 -18.76 -7.34 34.22
C GLU A 473 -19.43 -8.65 34.64
N GLN A 474 -19.80 -9.55 33.74
CA GLN A 474 -20.39 -10.85 34.09
C GLN A 474 -19.43 -12.05 34.01
N SER A 475 -18.26 -11.95 33.43
CA SER A 475 -17.28 -13.04 33.43
C SER A 475 -16.05 -12.74 34.29
N ARG A 476 -16.16 -13.10 35.56
CA ARG A 476 -15.04 -13.41 36.44
C ARG A 476 -14.12 -12.27 36.86
N TYR A 477 -14.62 -11.16 37.35
CA TYR A 477 -13.86 -10.40 38.32
C TYR A 477 -14.10 -10.99 39.73
N THR A 478 -13.29 -11.96 40.12
CA THR A 478 -13.01 -12.17 41.54
C THR A 478 -12.10 -11.01 41.93
N PRO A 479 -12.53 -10.08 42.82
CA PRO A 479 -11.64 -9.01 43.23
C PRO A 479 -10.44 -9.65 43.92
N GLU A 480 -9.27 -9.63 43.25
CA GLU A 480 -8.01 -9.82 43.96
C GLU A 480 -8.04 -8.81 45.12
N ARG A 481 -7.86 -9.30 46.34
CA ARG A 481 -7.74 -8.45 47.52
C ARG A 481 -6.55 -7.53 47.28
N TYR A 482 -6.83 -6.28 46.93
CA TYR A 482 -5.81 -5.26 46.88
C TYR A 482 -5.13 -5.24 48.24
N ASP A 483 -3.83 -5.53 48.28
CA ASP A 483 -3.01 -5.63 49.50
C ASP A 483 -2.75 -4.27 50.18
N GLY A 484 -3.37 -3.20 49.66
CA GLY A 484 -3.18 -1.82 50.12
C GLY A 484 -1.81 -1.24 49.73
N ALA A 485 -1.05 -1.94 48.92
CA ALA A 485 0.28 -1.52 48.49
C ALA A 485 0.21 -0.21 47.71
N VAL A 486 1.25 0.60 47.84
CA VAL A 486 1.40 1.86 47.12
C VAL A 486 2.59 1.76 46.19
N TYR A 487 2.36 2.21 44.95
CA TYR A 487 3.36 2.21 43.90
C TYR A 487 3.61 3.63 43.41
N ASP A 488 4.85 3.93 42.98
CA ASP A 488 5.10 5.15 42.22
C ASP A 488 4.61 5.01 40.76
N LEU A 489 4.69 6.10 40.01
CA LEU A 489 4.26 6.11 38.59
C LEU A 489 5.12 5.22 37.66
N SER A 490 6.26 4.72 38.15
CA SER A 490 7.09 3.72 37.44
C SER A 490 6.77 2.27 37.82
N GLY A 491 5.78 2.06 38.68
CA GLY A 491 5.35 0.72 39.15
C GLY A 491 6.17 0.16 40.31
N ARG A 492 7.09 0.93 40.91
CA ARG A 492 7.88 0.47 42.04
C ARG A 492 7.06 0.52 43.34
N LYS A 493 6.97 -0.60 44.07
CA LYS A 493 6.27 -0.73 45.35
C LYS A 493 7.03 -0.01 46.46
N PHE A 494 6.30 0.74 47.30
CA PHE A 494 6.84 1.39 48.48
C PHE A 494 6.47 0.60 49.74
N ASN A 495 7.47 0.28 50.55
CA ASN A 495 7.32 -0.44 51.81
C ASN A 495 7.60 0.45 53.05
N SER A 496 7.79 1.76 52.85
CA SER A 496 8.16 2.73 53.90
C SER A 496 7.41 4.04 53.75
N LYS A 497 7.67 5.02 54.63
CA LYS A 497 7.03 6.33 54.61
C LYS A 497 7.17 6.99 53.21
N LEU A 498 6.02 7.39 52.67
CA LEU A 498 5.94 7.97 51.31
C LEU A 498 6.42 9.42 51.32
N PRO A 499 7.37 9.81 50.46
CA PRO A 499 7.67 11.22 50.19
C PRO A 499 6.44 11.94 49.58
N LYS A 500 6.46 13.27 49.58
CA LYS A 500 5.46 14.06 48.86
C LYS A 500 5.48 13.70 47.40
N GLY A 501 4.32 13.43 46.82
CA GLY A 501 4.26 13.01 45.39
C GLY A 501 2.92 12.40 45.02
N ILE A 502 2.84 11.92 43.76
CA ILE A 502 1.69 11.20 43.22
C ILE A 502 2.02 9.70 43.17
N TYR A 503 1.12 8.88 43.64
CA TYR A 503 1.26 7.44 43.78
C TYR A 503 0.03 6.71 43.26
N ILE A 504 0.13 5.41 43.04
CA ILE A 504 -0.99 4.52 42.74
C ILE A 504 -1.27 3.66 43.98
N ARG A 505 -2.48 3.71 44.49
CA ARG A 505 -2.96 2.84 45.56
C ARG A 505 -4.33 2.28 45.21
N ASN A 506 -4.45 0.95 45.21
CA ASN A 506 -5.68 0.25 44.82
C ASN A 506 -6.19 0.71 43.44
N GLY A 507 -5.28 0.81 42.45
CA GLY A 507 -5.60 1.24 41.09
C GLY A 507 -5.96 2.74 40.92
N LYS A 508 -5.94 3.55 42.01
CA LYS A 508 -6.28 4.98 41.95
C LYS A 508 -5.09 5.86 42.25
N LYS A 509 -5.01 7.02 41.56
CA LYS A 509 -4.01 8.05 41.85
C LYS A 509 -4.30 8.69 43.22
N VAL A 510 -3.29 8.75 44.08
CA VAL A 510 -3.32 9.41 45.40
C VAL A 510 -2.17 10.42 45.50
N ALA A 511 -2.44 11.62 45.98
CA ALA A 511 -1.43 12.63 46.23
C ALA A 511 -1.08 12.64 47.73
N ILE A 512 0.21 12.51 48.03
CA ILE A 512 0.77 12.71 49.38
C ILE A 512 1.31 14.15 49.45
N LYS A 513 0.71 14.96 50.30
CA LYS A 513 1.05 16.38 50.48
C LYS A 513 2.19 16.60 51.48
#